data_e4067bea4b65653717b32ba785e0b2e0
#
_entry.id   e4067bea4b65653717b32ba785e0b2e0
#
_cell.length_a   1.000
_cell.length_b   1.000
_cell.length_c   1.000
_cell.angle_alpha   90.00
_cell.angle_beta   90.00
_cell.angle_gamma   90.00
#
_symmetry.space_group_name_H-M   'P 1'
#
loop_
_entity.id
_entity.type
_entity.pdbx_description
1 polymer ?
#
loop_
_entity_poly.entity_id
_entity_poly.type
_entity_poly.pdbx_seq_one_letter_code
_entity_poly.pdbx_strand_id
1 'polypeptide(L)'
;SAASDVYKRQGAAPAGTPEQMGFDVQEGPEALRYVGELFKTYILAERGDEVCIIDKHAAHERQLFEKLAANYGDVPAQLLLEPLVVELSAEEKTALLSNLELLESAGLEIDDFGGNSVFLRSVPADVEQGSAEDLLVELAAKLAKGSRDALNEKTEWVLHSISCRAAIKAGDHTSPQELMALAEKILSGEVPPFCPHGRPCVLKLTRKEPVSYTHLRAHE
;
A
#
# COMPACT_ATOMS: atom_id res chain seq x y z
N SER A 1 -64.31 -65.13 -30.94
CA SER A 1 -63.11 -65.97 -30.89
C SER A 1 -61.91 -65.17 -30.48
N ALA A 2 -61.52 -65.45 -29.33
CA ALA A 2 -60.21 -65.54 -28.78
C ALA A 2 -59.16 -64.46 -29.17
N ALA A 3 -58.79 -63.68 -28.28
CA ALA A 3 -57.41 -63.23 -28.05
C ALA A 3 -57.26 -62.92 -26.57
N SER A 4 -56.78 -63.90 -25.87
CA SER A 4 -56.38 -63.78 -24.47
C SER A 4 -54.89 -63.62 -24.38
N ASP A 5 -54.51 -62.78 -23.45
CA ASP A 5 -53.36 -62.88 -22.56
C ASP A 5 -51.96 -63.09 -23.16
N VAL A 6 -51.17 -62.03 -23.09
CA VAL A 6 -49.76 -62.10 -22.69
C VAL A 6 -49.38 -60.86 -21.93
N TYR A 7 -49.64 -60.84 -20.63
CA TYR A 7 -48.87 -59.96 -19.72
C TYR A 7 -47.72 -60.74 -19.09
N LYS A 8 -46.58 -60.65 -19.76
CA LYS A 8 -45.31 -61.10 -19.13
C LYS A 8 -44.75 -60.05 -18.19
N ARG A 9 -44.59 -60.44 -16.96
CA ARG A 9 -43.92 -59.75 -15.90
C ARG A 9 -42.56 -59.29 -16.35
N GLN A 10 -42.32 -57.98 -16.38
CA GLN A 10 -40.99 -57.40 -16.39
C GLN A 10 -40.61 -57.15 -14.93
N GLY A 11 -39.51 -57.77 -14.52
CA GLY A 11 -38.93 -57.61 -13.19
C GLY A 11 -38.42 -56.17 -13.01
N ALA A 12 -38.72 -55.61 -11.83
CA ALA A 12 -38.22 -54.33 -11.42
C ALA A 12 -36.69 -54.41 -11.22
N ALA A 13 -35.95 -53.58 -11.98
CA ALA A 13 -34.54 -53.30 -11.70
C ALA A 13 -34.46 -52.40 -10.45
N PRO A 14 -33.46 -52.57 -9.58
CA PRO A 14 -33.28 -51.75 -8.44
C PRO A 14 -32.98 -50.31 -8.87
N ALA A 15 -33.72 -49.36 -8.32
CA ALA A 15 -33.45 -47.93 -8.47
C ALA A 15 -32.05 -47.61 -7.89
N GLY A 16 -31.09 -47.37 -8.76
CA GLY A 16 -29.82 -46.79 -8.40
C GLY A 16 -30.09 -45.37 -7.87
N THR A 17 -29.67 -45.10 -6.67
CA THR A 17 -29.61 -43.77 -6.10
C THR A 17 -28.82 -42.88 -7.05
N PRO A 18 -29.29 -41.69 -7.46
CA PRO A 18 -28.47 -40.80 -8.26
C PRO A 18 -27.29 -40.38 -7.38
N GLU A 19 -26.07 -40.78 -7.77
CA GLU A 19 -24.84 -40.17 -7.29
C GLU A 19 -24.95 -38.67 -7.59
N GLN A 20 -25.12 -37.88 -6.54
CA GLN A 20 -24.88 -36.46 -6.60
C GLN A 20 -23.39 -36.29 -6.95
N MET A 21 -23.12 -36.03 -8.24
CA MET A 21 -21.84 -35.42 -8.61
C MET A 21 -21.75 -34.12 -7.84
N GLY A 22 -21.01 -34.16 -6.74
CA GLY A 22 -20.53 -32.96 -6.11
C GLY A 22 -19.68 -32.23 -7.12
N PHE A 23 -20.18 -31.13 -7.67
CA PHE A 23 -19.32 -30.15 -8.29
C PHE A 23 -18.47 -29.60 -7.18
N ASP A 24 -17.22 -30.06 -7.08
CA ASP A 24 -16.15 -29.31 -6.44
C ASP A 24 -16.03 -28.00 -7.22
N VAL A 25 -16.80 -27.02 -6.81
CA VAL A 25 -16.55 -25.63 -7.14
C VAL A 25 -15.21 -25.34 -6.46
N GLN A 26 -14.13 -25.40 -7.22
CA GLN A 26 -12.88 -24.77 -6.83
C GLN A 26 -13.24 -23.30 -6.67
N GLU A 27 -13.48 -22.90 -5.41
CA GLU A 27 -13.62 -21.50 -5.04
C GLU A 27 -12.30 -20.82 -5.44
N GLY A 28 -12.34 -20.13 -6.58
CA GLY A 28 -11.27 -19.19 -6.93
C GLY A 28 -11.11 -18.18 -5.79
N PRO A 29 -9.99 -17.47 -5.70
CA PRO A 29 -9.78 -16.50 -4.63
C PRO A 29 -10.98 -15.56 -4.60
N GLU A 30 -11.70 -15.57 -3.47
CA GLU A 30 -12.90 -14.74 -3.29
C GLU A 30 -12.55 -13.28 -3.58
N ALA A 31 -13.35 -12.68 -4.47
CA ALA A 31 -13.11 -11.32 -4.92
C ALA A 31 -13.16 -10.34 -3.74
N LEU A 32 -12.20 -9.43 -3.68
CA LEU A 32 -12.19 -8.36 -2.69
C LEU A 32 -13.35 -7.40 -2.98
N ARG A 33 -14.15 -7.10 -1.96
CA ARG A 33 -15.28 -6.16 -2.04
C ARG A 33 -15.00 -4.93 -1.20
N TYR A 34 -14.98 -3.75 -1.82
CA TYR A 34 -14.92 -2.48 -1.11
C TYR A 34 -16.24 -2.23 -0.37
N VAL A 35 -16.17 -1.97 0.92
CA VAL A 35 -17.33 -1.65 1.76
C VAL A 35 -17.45 -0.16 1.97
N GLY A 36 -16.33 0.53 2.19
CA GLY A 36 -16.31 1.95 2.44
C GLY A 36 -15.01 2.43 3.07
N GLU A 37 -15.03 3.66 3.51
CA GLU A 37 -13.94 4.30 4.23
C GLU A 37 -14.40 4.77 5.61
N LEU A 38 -13.62 4.49 6.65
CA LEU A 38 -13.88 4.95 8.01
C LEU A 38 -12.97 6.13 8.36
N PHE A 39 -13.56 7.22 8.86
CA PHE A 39 -12.86 8.42 9.34
C PHE A 39 -11.91 9.06 8.29
N LYS A 40 -12.12 8.79 7.00
CA LYS A 40 -11.20 9.16 5.91
C LYS A 40 -9.74 8.71 6.18
N THR A 41 -9.58 7.61 6.87
CA THR A 41 -8.30 7.07 7.33
C THR A 41 -8.16 5.58 7.02
N TYR A 42 -9.24 4.82 7.19
CA TYR A 42 -9.20 3.37 7.06
C TYR A 42 -10.08 2.88 5.92
N ILE A 43 -9.52 2.06 5.05
CA ILE A 43 -10.26 1.32 4.03
C ILE A 43 -10.93 0.13 4.70
N LEU A 44 -12.22 -0.04 4.48
CA LEU A 44 -12.98 -1.21 4.91
C LEU A 44 -13.29 -2.07 3.68
N ALA A 45 -12.82 -3.30 3.68
CA ALA A 45 -13.02 -4.26 2.60
C ALA A 45 -13.37 -5.65 3.14
N GLU A 46 -14.08 -6.44 2.35
CA GLU A 46 -14.42 -7.82 2.67
C GLU A 46 -13.82 -8.77 1.65
N ARG A 47 -13.38 -9.95 2.12
CA ARG A 47 -12.95 -11.07 1.31
C ARG A 47 -13.47 -12.36 1.95
N GLY A 48 -14.50 -12.95 1.36
CA GLY A 48 -15.15 -14.12 1.95
C GLY A 48 -15.72 -13.85 3.34
N ASP A 49 -15.29 -14.61 4.30
CA ASP A 49 -15.68 -14.47 5.72
C ASP A 49 -14.79 -13.49 6.51
N GLU A 50 -13.85 -12.81 5.85
CA GLU A 50 -12.94 -11.87 6.49
C GLU A 50 -13.34 -10.41 6.19
N VAL A 51 -13.28 -9.58 7.23
CA VAL A 51 -13.29 -8.11 7.12
C VAL A 51 -11.87 -7.61 7.30
N CYS A 52 -11.39 -6.81 6.34
CA CYS A 52 -10.09 -6.18 6.37
C CYS A 52 -10.24 -4.68 6.64
N ILE A 53 -9.56 -4.19 7.66
CA ILE A 53 -9.45 -2.77 7.98
C ILE A 53 -8.01 -2.38 7.68
N ILE A 54 -7.80 -1.48 6.72
CA ILE A 54 -6.48 -1.11 6.21
C ILE A 54 -6.24 0.37 6.46
N ASP A 55 -5.15 0.70 7.14
CA ASP A 55 -4.69 2.09 7.27
C ASP A 55 -4.19 2.57 5.91
N LYS A 56 -4.96 3.48 5.25
CA LYS A 56 -4.65 3.93 3.89
C LYS A 56 -3.35 4.72 3.80
N HIS A 57 -3.02 5.50 4.84
CA HIS A 57 -1.77 6.26 4.89
C HIS A 57 -0.57 5.31 4.96
N ALA A 58 -0.57 4.41 5.95
CA ALA A 58 0.51 3.45 6.16
C ALA A 58 0.69 2.49 4.96
N ALA A 59 -0.41 2.05 4.36
CA ALA A 59 -0.41 1.21 3.16
C ALA A 59 0.16 1.94 1.94
N HIS A 60 -0.25 3.20 1.72
CA HIS A 60 0.24 4.00 0.60
C HIS A 60 1.70 4.40 0.76
N GLU A 61 2.11 4.79 1.98
CA GLU A 61 3.52 5.05 2.31
C GLU A 61 4.40 3.84 1.97
N ARG A 62 3.97 2.63 2.36
CA ARG A 62 4.69 1.41 2.02
C ARG A 62 4.72 1.14 0.52
N GLN A 63 3.63 1.31 -0.19
CA GLN A 63 3.58 1.15 -1.65
C GLN A 63 4.56 2.11 -2.35
N LEU A 64 4.59 3.38 -1.92
CA LEU A 64 5.52 4.38 -2.47
C LEU A 64 6.97 4.04 -2.15
N PHE A 65 7.26 3.59 -0.94
CA PHE A 65 8.60 3.15 -0.56
C PHE A 65 9.11 2.01 -1.45
N GLU A 66 8.30 0.96 -1.66
CA GLU A 66 8.65 -0.16 -2.54
C GLU A 66 8.85 0.31 -4.00
N LYS A 67 8.00 1.21 -4.49
CA LYS A 67 8.11 1.80 -5.82
C LYS A 67 9.42 2.58 -5.97
N LEU A 68 9.76 3.42 -5.00
CA LEU A 68 11.00 4.21 -5.01
C LEU A 68 12.23 3.31 -4.91
N ALA A 69 12.22 2.31 -4.03
CA ALA A 69 13.32 1.38 -3.87
C ALA A 69 13.57 0.55 -5.14
N ALA A 70 12.51 0.08 -5.80
CA ALA A 70 12.61 -0.67 -7.05
C ALA A 70 13.14 0.16 -8.22
N ASN A 71 12.94 1.48 -8.23
CA ASN A 71 13.37 2.40 -9.27
C ASN A 71 14.56 3.27 -8.85
N TYR A 72 15.23 2.96 -7.74
CA TYR A 72 16.36 3.75 -7.27
C TYR A 72 17.48 3.84 -8.34
N GLY A 73 17.90 5.06 -8.66
CA GLY A 73 18.79 5.37 -9.78
C GLY A 73 18.06 5.81 -11.06
N ASP A 74 16.75 5.56 -11.17
CA ASP A 74 15.89 5.99 -12.29
C ASP A 74 14.47 6.33 -11.78
N VAL A 75 14.41 7.03 -10.65
CA VAL A 75 13.13 7.44 -10.05
C VAL A 75 12.48 8.51 -10.94
N PRO A 76 11.23 8.29 -11.40
CA PRO A 76 10.51 9.30 -12.15
C PRO A 76 10.43 10.61 -11.37
N ALA A 77 10.93 11.70 -11.94
CA ALA A 77 10.96 13.02 -11.32
C ALA A 77 10.19 14.04 -12.15
N GLN A 78 9.67 15.05 -11.48
CA GLN A 78 9.02 16.20 -12.10
C GLN A 78 9.87 17.46 -11.89
N LEU A 79 10.06 18.22 -12.95
CA LEU A 79 10.67 19.55 -12.87
C LEU A 79 9.70 20.51 -12.17
N LEU A 80 10.23 21.32 -11.28
CA LEU A 80 9.48 22.41 -10.69
C LEU A 80 9.28 23.51 -11.73
N LEU A 81 8.08 24.09 -11.79
CA LEU A 81 7.77 25.22 -12.70
C LEU A 81 8.72 26.40 -12.49
N GLU A 82 9.00 26.68 -11.21
CA GLU A 82 10.04 27.63 -10.79
C GLU A 82 10.93 26.90 -9.81
N PRO A 83 12.26 26.86 -10.07
CA PRO A 83 13.20 26.28 -9.14
C PRO A 83 13.12 26.98 -7.77
N LEU A 84 13.14 26.21 -6.70
CA LEU A 84 13.05 26.73 -5.34
C LEU A 84 14.44 27.05 -4.79
N VAL A 85 14.60 28.26 -4.27
CA VAL A 85 15.78 28.64 -3.49
C VAL A 85 15.49 28.31 -2.04
N VAL A 86 16.26 27.40 -1.45
CA VAL A 86 16.10 26.96 -0.07
C VAL A 86 17.30 27.38 0.74
N GLU A 87 17.05 28.10 1.84
CA GLU A 87 18.11 28.49 2.77
C GLU A 87 18.31 27.40 3.83
N LEU A 88 19.57 27.02 4.06
CA LEU A 88 19.99 25.99 4.98
C LEU A 88 21.07 26.52 5.94
N SER A 89 21.35 25.82 7.01
CA SER A 89 22.59 26.07 7.75
C SER A 89 23.82 25.63 6.93
N ALA A 90 24.98 26.15 7.26
CA ALA A 90 26.22 25.76 6.55
C ALA A 90 26.52 24.27 6.67
N GLU A 91 26.17 23.66 7.81
CA GLU A 91 26.32 22.23 8.07
C GLU A 91 25.38 21.40 7.20
N GLU A 92 24.08 21.76 7.16
CA GLU A 92 23.06 21.11 6.37
C GLU A 92 23.35 21.20 4.87
N LYS A 93 23.75 22.38 4.37
CA LYS A 93 24.15 22.57 3.00
C LYS A 93 25.34 21.69 2.63
N THR A 94 26.39 21.67 3.47
CA THR A 94 27.57 20.84 3.24
C THR A 94 27.20 19.35 3.17
N ALA A 95 26.37 18.90 4.11
CA ALA A 95 25.91 17.51 4.14
C ALA A 95 25.09 17.15 2.90
N LEU A 96 24.19 18.04 2.47
CA LEU A 96 23.36 17.85 1.29
C LEU A 96 24.22 17.76 0.01
N LEU A 97 25.12 18.72 -0.21
CA LEU A 97 26.00 18.75 -1.39
C LEU A 97 27.00 17.58 -1.41
N SER A 98 27.37 17.03 -0.27
CA SER A 98 28.21 15.83 -0.16
C SER A 98 27.49 14.53 -0.50
N ASN A 99 26.16 14.56 -0.69
CA ASN A 99 25.32 13.40 -0.98
C ASN A 99 24.47 13.61 -2.25
N LEU A 100 24.91 14.45 -3.20
CA LEU A 100 24.14 14.76 -4.42
C LEU A 100 23.80 13.53 -5.23
N GLU A 101 24.74 12.62 -5.45
CA GLU A 101 24.54 11.38 -6.22
C GLU A 101 23.40 10.51 -5.63
N LEU A 102 23.34 10.43 -4.29
CA LEU A 102 22.27 9.73 -3.59
C LEU A 102 20.91 10.40 -3.79
N LEU A 103 20.87 11.73 -3.76
CA LEU A 103 19.65 12.51 -3.92
C LEU A 103 19.16 12.51 -5.36
N GLU A 104 20.06 12.63 -6.33
CA GLU A 104 19.75 12.49 -7.76
C GLU A 104 19.19 11.10 -8.08
N SER A 105 19.81 10.06 -7.53
CA SER A 105 19.32 8.68 -7.67
C SER A 105 17.91 8.48 -7.08
N ALA A 106 17.51 9.32 -6.13
CA ALA A 106 16.19 9.34 -5.54
C ALA A 106 15.22 10.34 -6.23
N GLY A 107 15.62 11.00 -7.32
CA GLY A 107 14.80 11.90 -8.13
C GLY A 107 14.81 13.37 -7.69
N LEU A 108 15.80 13.79 -6.89
CA LEU A 108 15.97 15.19 -6.48
C LEU A 108 17.17 15.81 -7.19
N GLU A 109 16.94 16.81 -8.04
CA GLU A 109 18.00 17.58 -8.71
C GLU A 109 18.27 18.88 -7.95
N ILE A 110 19.49 19.02 -7.45
CA ILE A 110 19.88 20.10 -6.54
C ILE A 110 21.21 20.71 -7.00
N ASP A 111 21.23 22.04 -7.07
CA ASP A 111 22.44 22.82 -7.38
C ASP A 111 22.83 23.73 -6.23
N ASP A 112 24.10 24.09 -6.18
CA ASP A 112 24.59 25.14 -5.29
C ASP A 112 24.18 26.54 -5.80
N PHE A 113 23.43 27.30 -4.98
CA PHE A 113 23.04 28.68 -5.31
C PHE A 113 24.04 29.73 -4.79
N GLY A 114 24.97 29.32 -3.95
CA GLY A 114 25.89 30.22 -3.24
C GLY A 114 25.43 30.58 -1.83
N GLY A 115 26.32 31.16 -1.04
CA GLY A 115 26.03 31.41 0.39
C GLY A 115 25.59 30.14 1.11
N ASN A 116 24.50 30.23 1.85
CA ASN A 116 23.87 29.11 2.55
C ASN A 116 22.68 28.50 1.78
N SER A 117 22.46 28.91 0.53
CA SER A 117 21.27 28.48 -0.24
C SER A 117 21.61 27.43 -1.27
N VAL A 118 20.62 26.61 -1.62
CA VAL A 118 20.64 25.64 -2.70
C VAL A 118 19.44 25.86 -3.63
N PHE A 119 19.58 25.40 -4.87
CA PHE A 119 18.53 25.39 -5.87
C PHE A 119 17.95 23.99 -5.99
N LEU A 120 16.64 23.82 -5.74
CA LEU A 120 15.92 22.58 -6.01
C LEU A 120 15.20 22.71 -7.36
N ARG A 121 15.55 21.85 -8.33
CA ARG A 121 15.01 21.87 -9.71
C ARG A 121 13.94 20.83 -9.93
N SER A 122 14.11 19.64 -9.37
CA SER A 122 13.17 18.54 -9.51
C SER A 122 12.95 17.81 -8.19
N VAL A 123 11.78 17.17 -8.10
CA VAL A 123 11.41 16.26 -7.02
C VAL A 123 10.79 15.00 -7.60
N PRO A 124 10.77 13.87 -6.86
CA PRO A 124 10.05 12.68 -7.32
C PRO A 124 8.61 12.99 -7.73
N ALA A 125 8.13 12.34 -8.79
CA ALA A 125 6.83 12.64 -9.40
C ALA A 125 5.64 12.49 -8.44
N ASP A 126 5.78 11.64 -7.42
CA ASP A 126 4.73 11.41 -6.41
C ASP A 126 4.72 12.48 -5.29
N VAL A 127 5.73 13.38 -5.23
CA VAL A 127 5.80 14.45 -4.22
C VAL A 127 5.06 15.69 -4.72
N GLU A 128 4.15 16.22 -3.91
CA GLU A 128 3.48 17.48 -4.22
C GLU A 128 4.49 18.65 -4.22
N GLN A 129 4.40 19.52 -5.22
CA GLN A 129 5.32 20.67 -5.34
C GLN A 129 5.31 21.57 -4.10
N GLY A 130 4.15 21.75 -3.45
CA GLY A 130 4.01 22.52 -2.21
C GLY A 130 4.72 21.91 -0.99
N SER A 131 5.12 20.63 -1.07
CA SER A 131 5.86 19.93 -0.01
C SER A 131 7.37 19.82 -0.29
N ALA A 132 7.83 20.33 -1.44
CA ALA A 132 9.21 20.16 -1.91
C ALA A 132 10.25 20.83 -1.01
N GLU A 133 9.98 22.05 -0.55
CA GLU A 133 10.87 22.79 0.36
C GLU A 133 11.01 22.07 1.71
N ASP A 134 9.88 21.70 2.32
CA ASP A 134 9.88 20.99 3.59
C ASP A 134 10.60 19.63 3.51
N LEU A 135 10.44 18.91 2.37
CA LEU A 135 11.16 17.66 2.13
C LEU A 135 12.66 17.91 2.10
N LEU A 136 13.11 18.92 1.36
CA LEU A 136 14.55 19.21 1.23
C LEU A 136 15.18 19.61 2.55
N VAL A 137 14.50 20.45 3.34
CA VAL A 137 14.94 20.86 4.69
C VAL A 137 15.04 19.64 5.62
N GLU A 138 14.05 18.76 5.60
CA GLU A 138 14.07 17.52 6.38
C GLU A 138 15.26 16.62 6.00
N LEU A 139 15.50 16.43 4.69
CA LEU A 139 16.61 15.63 4.18
C LEU A 139 17.97 16.23 4.56
N ALA A 140 18.12 17.55 4.42
CA ALA A 140 19.34 18.25 4.78
C ALA A 140 19.69 18.09 6.26
N ALA A 141 18.68 18.27 7.14
CA ALA A 141 18.86 18.10 8.58
C ALA A 141 19.19 16.65 8.97
N LYS A 142 18.60 15.66 8.31
CA LYS A 142 18.91 14.24 8.53
C LYS A 142 20.31 13.89 8.05
N LEU A 143 20.71 14.35 6.86
CA LEU A 143 22.06 14.14 6.30
C LEU A 143 23.15 14.75 7.19
N ALA A 144 22.91 15.92 7.75
CA ALA A 144 23.84 16.56 8.68
C ALA A 144 24.03 15.71 9.95
N LYS A 145 22.94 15.20 10.54
CA LYS A 145 22.98 14.34 11.72
C LYS A 145 23.58 12.97 11.44
N GLY A 146 23.21 12.35 10.32
CA GLY A 146 23.64 11.02 9.88
C GLY A 146 24.89 11.03 8.99
N SER A 147 25.81 12.01 9.15
CA SER A 147 26.99 12.15 8.28
C SER A 147 27.91 10.94 8.30
N ARG A 148 27.89 10.13 9.37
CA ARG A 148 28.70 8.91 9.54
C ARG A 148 27.97 7.61 9.19
N ASP A 149 26.68 7.70 8.85
CA ASP A 149 25.87 6.51 8.53
C ASP A 149 26.36 5.87 7.22
N ALA A 150 26.18 4.56 7.13
CA ALA A 150 26.48 3.83 5.90
C ALA A 150 25.57 4.30 4.75
N LEU A 151 26.06 4.18 3.50
CA LEU A 151 25.29 4.63 2.33
C LEU A 151 23.92 3.96 2.24
N ASN A 152 23.83 2.66 2.55
CA ASN A 152 22.57 1.93 2.54
C ASN A 152 21.54 2.49 3.54
N GLU A 153 21.99 2.85 4.74
CA GLU A 153 21.15 3.47 5.76
C GLU A 153 20.65 4.85 5.30
N LYS A 154 21.55 5.63 4.68
CA LYS A 154 21.17 6.93 4.11
C LYS A 154 20.15 6.78 3.00
N THR A 155 20.36 5.83 2.09
CA THR A 155 19.41 5.56 1.01
C THR A 155 18.04 5.18 1.56
N GLU A 156 18.00 4.23 2.49
CA GLU A 156 16.74 3.75 3.07
C GLU A 156 15.93 4.89 3.70
N TRP A 157 16.54 5.71 4.55
CA TRP A 157 15.79 6.78 5.18
C TRP A 157 15.50 7.98 4.27
N VAL A 158 16.28 8.22 3.18
CA VAL A 158 15.91 9.19 2.13
C VAL A 158 14.64 8.74 1.43
N LEU A 159 14.60 7.48 0.96
CA LEU A 159 13.41 6.92 0.31
C LEU A 159 12.20 6.92 1.25
N HIS A 160 12.44 6.65 2.53
CA HIS A 160 11.41 6.71 3.56
C HIS A 160 10.86 8.14 3.76
N SER A 161 11.72 9.16 3.84
CA SER A 161 11.27 10.56 3.95
C SER A 161 10.46 11.00 2.75
N ILE A 162 10.87 10.59 1.54
CA ILE A 162 10.13 10.86 0.31
C ILE A 162 8.77 10.18 0.34
N SER A 163 8.70 8.88 0.63
CA SER A 163 7.45 8.12 0.66
C SER A 163 6.46 8.65 1.69
N CYS A 164 6.94 9.00 2.89
CA CYS A 164 6.12 9.59 3.94
C CYS A 164 5.52 10.94 3.51
N ARG A 165 6.32 11.77 2.82
CA ARG A 165 5.87 13.09 2.37
C ARG A 165 4.89 13.01 1.19
N ALA A 166 5.05 12.01 0.32
CA ALA A 166 4.21 11.75 -0.84
C ALA A 166 2.94 10.94 -0.52
N ALA A 167 2.87 10.29 0.64
CA ALA A 167 1.74 9.44 1.00
C ALA A 167 0.45 10.24 1.22
N ILE A 168 -0.69 9.63 0.85
CA ILE A 168 -2.03 10.13 1.12
C ILE A 168 -2.15 10.42 2.62
N LYS A 169 -2.58 11.62 2.97
CA LYS A 169 -2.77 12.02 4.37
C LYS A 169 -4.15 11.62 4.89
N ALA A 170 -4.27 11.52 6.20
CA ALA A 170 -5.58 11.34 6.82
C ALA A 170 -6.46 12.55 6.50
N GLY A 171 -7.66 12.30 5.99
CA GLY A 171 -8.60 13.34 5.56
C GLY A 171 -8.58 13.67 4.06
N ASP A 172 -7.55 13.24 3.31
CA ASP A 172 -7.50 13.44 1.87
C ASP A 172 -8.61 12.68 1.15
N HIS A 173 -9.10 13.30 0.08
CA HIS A 173 -10.09 12.68 -0.80
C HIS A 173 -9.37 11.71 -1.76
N THR A 174 -9.67 10.42 -1.63
CA THR A 174 -9.18 9.37 -2.50
C THR A 174 -10.38 8.65 -3.12
N SER A 175 -10.35 8.35 -4.39
CA SER A 175 -11.46 7.65 -5.04
C SER A 175 -11.58 6.20 -4.53
N PRO A 176 -12.82 5.63 -4.49
CA PRO A 176 -13.01 4.23 -4.12
C PRO A 176 -12.20 3.24 -4.97
N GLN A 177 -11.97 3.57 -6.25
CA GLN A 177 -11.18 2.76 -7.16
C GLN A 177 -9.70 2.73 -6.75
N GLU A 178 -9.13 3.87 -6.39
CA GLU A 178 -7.74 3.96 -5.91
C GLU A 178 -7.57 3.25 -4.56
N LEU A 179 -8.54 3.44 -3.65
CA LEU A 179 -8.53 2.75 -2.35
C LEU A 179 -8.63 1.23 -2.52
N MET A 180 -9.44 0.76 -3.47
CA MET A 180 -9.57 -0.66 -3.78
C MET A 180 -8.28 -1.22 -4.37
N ALA A 181 -7.67 -0.54 -5.35
CA ALA A 181 -6.40 -0.94 -5.93
C ALA A 181 -5.28 -1.03 -4.89
N LEU A 182 -5.23 -0.09 -3.94
CA LEU A 182 -4.30 -0.13 -2.81
C LEU A 182 -4.55 -1.33 -1.91
N ALA A 183 -5.81 -1.58 -1.56
CA ALA A 183 -6.20 -2.73 -0.74
C ALA A 183 -5.85 -4.07 -1.42
N GLU A 184 -6.07 -4.20 -2.72
CA GLU A 184 -5.72 -5.39 -3.49
C GLU A 184 -4.21 -5.68 -3.43
N LYS A 185 -3.36 -4.67 -3.65
CA LYS A 185 -1.90 -4.83 -3.61
C LYS A 185 -1.39 -5.28 -2.23
N ILE A 186 -1.93 -4.71 -1.18
CA ILE A 186 -1.58 -5.10 0.20
C ILE A 186 -2.06 -6.51 0.52
N LEU A 187 -3.31 -6.85 0.16
CA LEU A 187 -3.92 -8.12 0.52
C LEU A 187 -3.47 -9.28 -0.38
N SER A 188 -2.97 -9.00 -1.59
CA SER A 188 -2.31 -9.99 -2.46
C SER A 188 -0.88 -10.31 -2.02
N GLY A 189 -0.27 -9.46 -1.21
CA GLY A 189 1.14 -9.55 -0.82
C GLY A 189 2.11 -8.95 -1.84
N GLU A 190 1.62 -8.27 -2.88
CA GLU A 190 2.45 -7.48 -3.80
C GLU A 190 3.20 -6.37 -3.05
N VAL A 191 2.52 -5.76 -2.07
CA VAL A 191 3.09 -4.78 -1.14
C VAL A 191 3.03 -5.37 0.27
N PRO A 192 4.12 -5.35 1.05
CA PRO A 192 4.13 -5.82 2.42
C PRO A 192 3.06 -5.16 3.30
N PRO A 193 2.33 -5.92 4.15
CA PRO A 193 1.25 -5.38 4.99
C PRO A 193 1.76 -4.65 6.25
N PHE A 194 2.92 -4.01 6.15
CA PHE A 194 3.57 -3.25 7.22
C PHE A 194 4.07 -1.93 6.66
N CYS A 195 3.88 -0.83 7.40
CA CYS A 195 4.49 0.44 7.01
C CYS A 195 6.04 0.33 7.04
N PRO A 196 6.79 1.27 6.44
CA PRO A 196 8.26 1.23 6.46
C PRO A 196 8.85 1.19 7.87
N HIS A 197 8.12 1.67 8.88
CA HIS A 197 8.51 1.59 10.30
C HIS A 197 8.23 0.21 10.96
N GLY A 198 7.71 -0.77 10.20
CA GLY A 198 7.40 -2.12 10.69
C GLY A 198 6.06 -2.26 11.42
N ARG A 199 5.19 -1.25 11.44
CA ARG A 199 3.86 -1.34 12.05
C ARG A 199 2.88 -2.00 11.09
N PRO A 200 2.07 -2.97 11.53
CA PRO A 200 1.03 -3.55 10.68
C PRO A 200 0.06 -2.47 10.19
N CYS A 201 -0.23 -2.47 8.89
CA CYS A 201 -1.20 -1.56 8.29
C CYS A 201 -2.56 -2.25 7.99
N VAL A 202 -2.70 -3.54 8.30
CA VAL A 202 -3.91 -4.32 8.07
C VAL A 202 -4.35 -5.03 9.35
N LEU A 203 -5.61 -4.86 9.71
CA LEU A 203 -6.30 -5.68 10.71
C LEU A 203 -7.32 -6.56 9.98
N LYS A 204 -7.26 -7.87 10.20
CA LYS A 204 -8.21 -8.85 9.67
C LYS A 204 -9.07 -9.37 10.80
N LEU A 205 -10.38 -9.39 10.60
CA LEU A 205 -11.37 -9.94 11.52
C LEU A 205 -12.19 -11.00 10.78
N THR A 206 -12.25 -12.20 11.32
CA THR A 206 -13.11 -13.24 10.78
C THR A 206 -14.55 -13.05 11.29
N ARG A 207 -15.53 -13.52 10.53
CA ARG A 207 -16.95 -13.41 10.89
C ARG A 207 -17.29 -14.01 12.27
N LYS A 208 -16.49 -14.95 12.76
CA LYS A 208 -16.70 -15.62 14.05
C LYS A 208 -16.19 -14.81 15.25
N GLU A 209 -15.20 -13.92 15.06
CA GLU A 209 -14.60 -13.17 16.16
C GLU A 209 -15.53 -12.15 16.82
N PRO A 210 -16.30 -11.30 16.09
CA PRO A 210 -17.25 -10.39 16.72
C PRO A 210 -18.32 -11.09 17.55
N VAL A 211 -18.75 -12.29 17.12
CA VAL A 211 -19.78 -13.08 17.82
C VAL A 211 -19.28 -13.60 19.17
N SER A 212 -18.00 -14.01 19.25
CA SER A 212 -17.42 -14.48 20.53
C SER A 212 -17.28 -13.36 21.55
N TYR A 213 -16.95 -12.14 21.14
CA TYR A 213 -16.90 -10.98 22.05
C TYR A 213 -18.29 -10.53 22.56
N THR A 214 -19.33 -10.66 21.76
CA THR A 214 -20.71 -10.31 22.18
C THR A 214 -21.32 -11.36 23.11
N HIS A 215 -20.94 -12.63 22.98
CA HIS A 215 -21.42 -13.70 23.88
C HIS A 215 -20.79 -13.67 25.27
N LEU A 216 -19.54 -13.21 25.41
CA LEU A 216 -18.88 -13.05 26.71
C LEU A 216 -19.54 -11.97 27.60
N ARG A 217 -20.18 -10.95 27.00
CA ARG A 217 -20.91 -9.91 27.74
C ARG A 217 -22.34 -10.29 28.18
N ALA A 218 -22.90 -11.38 27.67
CA ALA A 218 -24.25 -11.81 28.01
C ALA A 218 -24.30 -12.70 29.27
N HIS A 219 -23.16 -12.98 29.92
CA HIS A 219 -23.03 -13.82 31.10
C HIS A 219 -22.48 -13.10 32.35
N GLU A 220 -22.30 -11.76 32.28
CA GLU A 220 -22.09 -10.89 33.44
C GLU A 220 -23.42 -10.11 33.73
#